data_758a6435851d5389eaf2d81114b8a02f
#
_entry.id   758a6435851d5389eaf2d81114b8a02f
#
_cell.length_a   1.000
_cell.length_b   1.000
_cell.length_c   1.000
_cell.angle_alpha   90.00
_cell.angle_beta   90.00
_cell.angle_gamma   90.00
#
_symmetry.space_group_name_H-M   'P 1'
#
loop_
_entity.id
_entity.type
_entity.pdbx_description
1 polymer ?
#
loop_
_entity_poly.entity_id
_entity_poly.type
_entity_poly.pdbx_seq_one_letter_code
_entity_poly.pdbx_strand_id
1 'polypeptide(L)'
;MSDFKKLQVWQKAHALSLTIDRICKRIRGSQYASLRSQLFRAAMSIPANIAEGRRKNSDKDFARFLGYALSSCSEVEYHLIVARDTKVISDSDFVSAISQTITVRKMLYGLLNRLSVPEDDGKVKGSKVRKSPQPKAGPPTAPSR
;
A
#
# COMPACT_ATOMS: atom_id res chain seq x y z
N MET A 1 8.82 13.60 22.32
CA MET A 1 8.13 13.17 21.08
C MET A 1 9.15 12.63 20.11
N SER A 2 8.96 11.41 19.66
CA SER A 2 9.85 10.84 18.65
C SER A 2 9.53 11.42 17.28
N ASP A 3 10.55 11.95 16.66
CA ASP A 3 10.46 12.48 15.31
C ASP A 3 10.34 11.31 14.31
N PHE A 4 9.21 11.19 13.61
CA PHE A 4 8.99 10.16 12.61
C PHE A 4 10.02 10.22 11.47
N LYS A 5 10.57 11.38 11.17
CA LYS A 5 11.58 11.57 10.12
C LYS A 5 12.88 10.80 10.39
N LYS A 6 13.13 10.41 11.63
CA LYS A 6 14.27 9.59 12.03
C LYS A 6 14.04 8.10 11.80
N LEU A 7 12.81 7.67 11.57
CA LEU A 7 12.51 6.27 11.28
C LEU A 7 13.00 5.91 9.88
N GLN A 8 13.82 4.86 9.78
CA GLN A 8 14.33 4.39 8.49
C GLN A 8 13.19 3.99 7.54
N VAL A 9 12.15 3.33 8.06
CA VAL A 9 11.00 2.93 7.25
C VAL A 9 10.26 4.14 6.69
N TRP A 10 10.15 5.23 7.45
CA TRP A 10 9.56 6.47 6.94
C TRP A 10 10.42 7.05 5.81
N GLN A 11 11.73 7.09 5.99
CA GLN A 11 12.66 7.60 4.97
C GLN A 11 12.58 6.80 3.68
N LYS A 12 12.51 5.48 3.77
CA LYS A 12 12.35 4.59 2.60
C LYS A 12 10.98 4.75 1.94
N ALA A 13 9.93 4.90 2.73
CA ALA A 13 8.58 5.14 2.21
C ALA A 13 8.48 6.51 1.52
N HIS A 14 9.11 7.54 2.08
CA HIS A 14 9.19 8.85 1.45
C HIS A 14 9.95 8.79 0.13
N ALA A 15 11.11 8.11 0.11
CA ALA A 15 11.88 7.91 -1.12
C ALA A 15 11.08 7.18 -2.20
N LEU A 16 10.28 6.18 -1.82
CA LEU A 16 9.36 5.49 -2.73
C LEU A 16 8.33 6.47 -3.33
N SER A 17 7.76 7.35 -2.52
CA SER A 17 6.81 8.36 -3.01
C SER A 17 7.44 9.26 -4.08
N LEU A 18 8.71 9.66 -3.90
CA LEU A 18 9.42 10.47 -4.88
C LEU A 18 9.72 9.68 -6.17
N THR A 19 10.06 8.41 -6.05
CA THR A 19 10.23 7.52 -7.21
C THR A 19 8.94 7.40 -8.00
N ILE A 20 7.82 7.18 -7.31
CA ILE A 20 6.49 7.10 -7.93
C ILE A 20 6.11 8.42 -8.60
N ASP A 21 6.39 9.55 -7.98
CA ASP A 21 6.15 10.87 -8.59
C ASP A 21 6.87 11.00 -9.94
N ARG A 22 8.15 10.65 -9.99
CA ARG A 22 8.93 10.70 -11.24
C ARG A 22 8.35 9.78 -12.32
N ILE A 23 7.93 8.58 -11.93
CA ILE A 23 7.30 7.62 -12.83
C ILE A 23 5.97 8.18 -13.36
N CYS A 24 5.13 8.70 -12.47
CA CYS A 24 3.82 9.26 -12.83
C CYS A 24 3.93 10.42 -13.82
N LYS A 25 4.94 11.28 -13.67
CA LYS A 25 5.19 12.39 -14.59
C LYS A 25 5.50 11.92 -16.02
N ARG A 26 5.95 10.69 -16.18
CA ARG A 26 6.25 10.09 -17.51
C ARG A 26 5.08 9.33 -18.11
N ILE A 27 4.05 9.06 -17.34
CA ILE A 27 2.83 8.40 -17.85
C ILE A 27 2.05 9.42 -18.68
N ARG A 28 1.86 9.12 -19.97
CA ARG A 28 1.20 9.99 -20.92
C ARG A 28 -0.23 9.52 -21.18
N GLY A 29 -1.08 10.48 -21.56
CA GLY A 29 -2.44 10.25 -22.01
C GLY A 29 -3.49 10.53 -20.94
N SER A 30 -4.56 11.21 -21.34
CA SER A 30 -5.67 11.57 -20.44
C SER A 30 -6.41 10.34 -19.91
N GLN A 31 -6.43 9.24 -20.66
CA GLN A 31 -7.05 7.98 -20.23
C GLN A 31 -6.37 7.36 -19.01
N TYR A 32 -5.12 7.75 -18.72
CA TYR A 32 -4.35 7.25 -17.56
C TYR A 32 -4.31 8.23 -16.39
N ALA A 33 -5.08 9.30 -16.43
CA ALA A 33 -5.09 10.31 -15.35
C ALA A 33 -5.50 9.71 -14.00
N SER A 34 -6.47 8.79 -13.99
CA SER A 34 -6.89 8.09 -12.78
C SER A 34 -5.79 7.18 -12.23
N LEU A 35 -5.12 6.43 -13.09
CA LEU A 35 -4.01 5.57 -12.70
C LEU A 35 -2.87 6.37 -12.05
N ARG A 36 -2.46 7.49 -12.67
CA ARG A 36 -1.45 8.39 -12.09
C ARG A 36 -1.84 8.87 -10.71
N SER A 37 -3.07 9.36 -10.58
CA SER A 37 -3.58 9.92 -9.33
C SER A 37 -3.64 8.87 -8.23
N GLN A 38 -4.17 7.69 -8.52
CA GLN A 38 -4.31 6.60 -7.54
C GLN A 38 -2.96 6.03 -7.13
N LEU A 39 -2.04 5.85 -8.06
CA LEU A 39 -0.69 5.36 -7.78
C LEU A 39 0.06 6.32 -6.86
N PHE A 40 0.05 7.60 -7.15
CA PHE A 40 0.73 8.61 -6.36
C PHE A 40 0.09 8.76 -4.96
N ARG A 41 -1.23 8.77 -4.87
CA ARG A 41 -1.95 8.81 -3.58
C ARG A 41 -1.63 7.60 -2.71
N ALA A 42 -1.63 6.40 -3.28
CA ALA A 42 -1.30 5.18 -2.55
C ALA A 42 0.14 5.25 -2.03
N ALA A 43 1.08 5.71 -2.85
CA ALA A 43 2.48 5.85 -2.44
C ALA A 43 2.65 6.86 -1.30
N MET A 44 2.01 8.04 -1.38
CA MET A 44 2.08 9.06 -0.33
C MET A 44 1.43 8.62 0.97
N SER A 45 0.41 7.77 0.90
CA SER A 45 -0.30 7.30 2.09
C SER A 45 0.56 6.40 2.97
N ILE A 46 1.61 5.79 2.42
CA ILE A 46 2.53 4.96 3.21
C ILE A 46 3.27 5.82 4.24
N PRO A 47 4.08 6.81 3.86
CA PRO A 47 4.77 7.65 4.84
C PRO A 47 3.82 8.47 5.70
N ALA A 48 2.67 8.88 5.16
CA ALA A 48 1.66 9.63 5.92
C ALA A 48 1.12 8.79 7.09
N ASN A 49 0.80 7.53 6.87
CA ASN A 49 0.32 6.64 7.93
C ASN A 49 1.41 6.29 8.95
N ILE A 50 2.65 6.12 8.53
CA ILE A 50 3.78 5.91 9.45
C ILE A 50 3.93 7.13 10.36
N ALA A 51 3.90 8.34 9.80
CA ALA A 51 4.02 9.58 10.54
C ALA A 51 2.86 9.77 11.52
N GLU A 52 1.64 9.51 11.09
CA GLU A 52 0.45 9.60 11.93
C GLU A 52 0.51 8.60 13.09
N GLY A 53 0.88 7.36 12.78
CA GLY A 53 1.00 6.31 13.81
C GLY A 53 2.07 6.63 14.84
N ARG A 54 3.20 7.21 14.42
CA ARG A 54 4.31 7.56 15.32
C ARG A 54 3.93 8.65 16.32
N ARG A 55 2.94 9.46 16.01
CA ARG A 55 2.41 10.51 16.92
C ARG A 55 1.44 9.98 17.96
N LYS A 56 0.99 8.73 17.82
CA LYS A 56 0.04 8.12 18.75
C LYS A 56 0.73 7.75 20.07
N ASN A 57 -0.06 7.68 21.14
CA ASN A 57 0.45 7.47 22.48
C ASN A 57 0.59 5.99 22.88
N SER A 58 0.16 5.07 22.01
CA SER A 58 0.21 3.64 22.31
C SER A 58 0.76 2.84 21.15
N ASP A 59 1.42 1.74 21.45
CA ASP A 59 1.88 0.77 20.47
C ASP A 59 0.72 0.17 19.68
N LYS A 60 -0.43 -0.02 20.31
CA LYS A 60 -1.64 -0.53 19.67
C LYS A 60 -2.11 0.41 18.55
N ASP A 61 -2.17 1.71 18.82
CA ASP A 61 -2.55 2.70 17.81
C ASP A 61 -1.48 2.82 16.72
N PHE A 62 -0.21 2.80 17.10
CA PHE A 62 0.88 2.79 16.12
C PHE A 62 0.77 1.59 15.19
N ALA A 63 0.57 0.39 15.72
CA ALA A 63 0.40 -0.84 14.93
C ALA A 63 -0.78 -0.74 13.97
N ARG A 64 -1.88 -0.10 14.37
CA ARG A 64 -3.04 0.12 13.49
C ARG A 64 -2.68 0.96 12.27
N PHE A 65 -1.95 2.05 12.46
CA PHE A 65 -1.51 2.91 11.34
C PHE A 65 -0.46 2.22 10.46
N LEU A 66 0.42 1.40 11.03
CA LEU A 66 1.32 0.57 10.24
C LEU A 66 0.56 -0.45 9.39
N GLY A 67 -0.56 -0.95 9.88
CA GLY A 67 -1.49 -1.78 9.08
C GLY A 67 -2.08 -1.02 7.89
N TYR A 68 -2.45 0.24 8.06
CA TYR A 68 -2.90 1.09 6.96
C TYR A 68 -1.78 1.33 5.94
N ALA A 69 -0.55 1.55 6.40
CA ALA A 69 0.61 1.67 5.52
C ALA A 69 0.85 0.40 4.71
N LEU A 70 0.70 -0.78 5.32
CA LEU A 70 0.79 -2.06 4.62
C LEU A 70 -0.28 -2.22 3.55
N SER A 71 -1.52 -1.83 3.83
CA SER A 71 -2.60 -1.81 2.83
C SER A 71 -2.25 -0.90 1.66
N SER A 72 -1.66 0.25 1.93
CA SER A 72 -1.20 1.17 0.89
C SER A 72 -0.07 0.59 0.04
N CYS A 73 0.84 -0.19 0.63
CA CYS A 73 1.85 -0.93 -0.13
C CYS A 73 1.21 -1.89 -1.14
N SER A 74 0.17 -2.59 -0.75
CA SER A 74 -0.58 -3.50 -1.64
C SER A 74 -1.25 -2.74 -2.78
N GLU A 75 -1.80 -1.56 -2.51
CA GLU A 75 -2.38 -0.69 -3.55
C GLU A 75 -1.31 -0.21 -4.54
N VAL A 76 -0.15 0.23 -4.06
CA VAL A 76 0.98 0.62 -4.92
C VAL A 76 1.38 -0.53 -5.82
N GLU A 77 1.54 -1.73 -5.27
CA GLU A 77 1.90 -2.92 -6.03
C GLU A 77 0.87 -3.20 -7.13
N TYR A 78 -0.41 -3.16 -6.81
CA TYR A 78 -1.47 -3.39 -7.79
C TYR A 78 -1.44 -2.35 -8.92
N HIS A 79 -1.34 -1.07 -8.59
CA HIS A 79 -1.30 -0.01 -9.60
C HIS A 79 -0.03 -0.08 -10.46
N LEU A 80 1.09 -0.51 -9.91
CA LEU A 80 2.31 -0.76 -10.67
C LEU A 80 2.14 -1.91 -11.65
N ILE A 81 1.46 -2.98 -11.24
CA ILE A 81 1.14 -4.11 -12.13
C ILE A 81 0.26 -3.64 -13.29
N VAL A 82 -0.78 -2.84 -13.01
CA VAL A 82 -1.63 -2.26 -14.05
C VAL A 82 -0.80 -1.39 -15.01
N ALA A 83 0.07 -0.54 -14.47
CA ALA A 83 0.91 0.34 -15.28
C ALA A 83 1.87 -0.46 -16.18
N ARG A 84 2.45 -1.54 -15.68
CA ARG A 84 3.29 -2.45 -16.46
C ARG A 84 2.48 -3.14 -17.55
N ASP A 85 1.36 -3.72 -17.20
CA ASP A 85 0.55 -4.55 -18.10
C ASP A 85 -0.13 -3.73 -19.19
N THR A 86 -0.42 -2.46 -18.93
CA THR A 86 -0.89 -1.49 -19.93
C THR A 86 0.26 -0.83 -20.71
N LYS A 87 1.50 -1.15 -20.37
CA LYS A 87 2.72 -0.65 -21.03
C LYS A 87 2.89 0.88 -20.96
N VAL A 88 2.37 1.51 -19.92
CA VAL A 88 2.54 2.96 -19.72
C VAL A 88 3.79 3.31 -18.91
N ILE A 89 4.43 2.32 -18.30
CA ILE A 89 5.75 2.47 -17.67
C ILE A 89 6.71 1.44 -18.24
N SER A 90 8.01 1.74 -18.17
CA SER A 90 9.06 0.81 -18.58
C SER A 90 9.21 -0.33 -17.58
N ASP A 91 9.75 -1.47 -18.03
CA ASP A 91 10.10 -2.58 -17.15
C ASP A 91 11.11 -2.14 -16.08
N SER A 92 12.04 -1.27 -16.42
CA SER A 92 13.01 -0.70 -15.49
C SER A 92 12.34 0.11 -14.38
N ASP A 93 11.38 0.97 -14.72
CA ASP A 93 10.60 1.73 -13.74
C ASP A 93 9.78 0.81 -12.84
N PHE A 94 9.16 -0.21 -13.42
CA PHE A 94 8.42 -1.21 -12.64
C PHE A 94 9.32 -1.91 -11.64
N VAL A 95 10.47 -2.44 -12.07
CA VAL A 95 11.41 -3.17 -11.20
C VAL A 95 11.92 -2.26 -10.08
N SER A 96 12.28 -1.03 -10.39
CA SER A 96 12.74 -0.06 -9.39
C SER A 96 11.68 0.22 -8.32
N ALA A 97 10.46 0.53 -8.75
CA ALA A 97 9.37 0.87 -7.84
C ALA A 97 8.88 -0.33 -7.02
N ILE A 98 8.76 -1.51 -7.64
CA ILE A 98 8.31 -2.71 -6.93
C ILE A 98 9.33 -3.17 -5.90
N SER A 99 10.63 -3.07 -6.20
CA SER A 99 11.70 -3.41 -5.27
C SER A 99 11.66 -2.53 -4.02
N GLN A 100 11.47 -1.23 -4.21
CA GLN A 100 11.33 -0.28 -3.09
C GLN A 100 10.07 -0.56 -2.27
N THR A 101 8.97 -0.90 -2.93
CA THR A 101 7.71 -1.23 -2.25
C THR A 101 7.86 -2.49 -1.38
N ILE A 102 8.51 -3.51 -1.90
CA ILE A 102 8.79 -4.75 -1.16
C ILE A 102 9.68 -4.46 0.05
N THR A 103 10.72 -3.64 -0.11
CA THR A 103 11.60 -3.25 0.99
C THR A 103 10.83 -2.53 2.10
N VAL A 104 10.00 -1.57 1.76
CA VAL A 104 9.16 -0.84 2.72
C VAL A 104 8.22 -1.81 3.44
N ARG A 105 7.56 -2.70 2.71
CA ARG A 105 6.65 -3.71 3.28
C ARG A 105 7.36 -4.59 4.31
N LYS A 106 8.55 -5.08 4.00
CA LYS A 106 9.35 -5.90 4.94
C LYS A 106 9.74 -5.12 6.19
N MET A 107 10.11 -3.85 6.03
CA MET A 107 10.45 -3.00 7.15
C MET A 107 9.24 -2.71 8.05
N LEU A 108 8.05 -2.53 7.47
CA LEU A 108 6.80 -2.35 8.21
C LEU A 108 6.47 -3.60 9.05
N TYR A 109 6.57 -4.78 8.48
CA TYR A 109 6.38 -6.03 9.22
C TYR A 109 7.41 -6.19 10.34
N GLY A 110 8.67 -5.87 10.08
CA GLY A 110 9.73 -5.91 11.08
C GLY A 110 9.43 -4.97 12.25
N LEU A 111 8.94 -3.78 11.97
CA LEU A 111 8.56 -2.82 13.01
C LEU A 111 7.33 -3.29 13.80
N LEU A 112 6.31 -3.81 13.13
CA LEU A 112 5.14 -4.39 13.78
C LEU A 112 5.52 -5.50 14.76
N ASN A 113 6.42 -6.39 14.36
CA ASN A 113 6.86 -7.51 15.19
C ASN A 113 7.61 -7.06 16.46
N ARG A 114 8.16 -5.85 16.46
CA ARG A 114 8.87 -5.27 17.60
C ARG A 114 7.97 -4.48 18.55
N LEU A 115 6.74 -4.16 18.14
CA LEU A 115 5.82 -3.42 19.00
C LEU A 115 5.20 -4.35 20.04
N SER A 116 5.10 -3.85 21.30
CA SER A 116 4.40 -4.55 22.38
C SER A 116 2.90 -4.30 22.22
N VAL A 117 2.29 -5.00 21.27
CA VAL A 117 0.83 -5.02 21.15
C VAL A 117 0.34 -6.15 22.05
N PRO A 118 -0.57 -5.90 23.03
CA PRO A 118 -1.17 -6.96 23.81
C PRO A 118 -1.81 -7.95 22.83
N GLU A 119 -1.43 -9.23 22.93
CA GLU A 119 -2.23 -10.26 22.30
C GLU A 119 -3.63 -10.09 22.86
N ASP A 120 -4.58 -9.95 21.96
CA ASP A 120 -5.97 -9.99 22.36
C ASP A 120 -6.23 -11.43 22.81
N ASP A 121 -6.13 -11.69 24.12
CA ASP A 121 -6.54 -12.94 24.77
C ASP A 121 -8.05 -13.18 24.57
N GLY A 122 -8.65 -12.36 23.72
CA GLY A 122 -9.97 -12.61 23.21
C GLY A 122 -9.99 -13.99 22.59
N LYS A 123 -10.58 -14.93 23.27
CA LYS A 123 -11.15 -16.10 22.64
C LYS A 123 -11.91 -15.57 21.43
N VAL A 124 -11.23 -15.53 20.29
CA VAL A 124 -11.88 -15.26 19.02
C VAL A 124 -12.83 -16.44 18.84
N LYS A 125 -14.03 -16.31 19.37
CA LYS A 125 -15.15 -17.16 18.96
C LYS A 125 -15.24 -16.93 17.47
N GLY A 126 -14.67 -17.88 16.70
CA GLY A 126 -14.81 -18.01 15.27
C GLY A 126 -15.13 -16.70 14.55
N SER A 127 -14.18 -15.79 14.41
CA SER A 127 -14.37 -14.76 13.42
C SER A 127 -14.33 -15.47 12.09
N LYS A 128 -15.52 -15.73 11.56
CA LYS A 128 -15.63 -16.09 10.16
C LYS A 128 -14.92 -14.97 9.43
N VAL A 129 -13.79 -15.28 8.83
CA VAL A 129 -13.19 -14.40 7.82
C VAL A 129 -14.36 -14.08 6.88
N ARG A 130 -14.84 -12.86 6.92
CA ARG A 130 -15.82 -12.43 5.93
C ARG A 130 -15.08 -12.49 4.61
N LYS A 131 -15.32 -13.55 3.87
CA LYS A 131 -14.98 -13.55 2.46
C LYS A 131 -15.63 -12.30 1.89
N SER A 132 -14.85 -11.40 1.35
CA SER A 132 -15.40 -10.34 0.53
C SER A 132 -16.44 -10.97 -0.40
N PRO A 133 -17.64 -10.43 -0.50
CA PRO A 133 -18.61 -11.00 -1.41
C PRO A 133 -17.97 -11.03 -2.79
N GLN A 134 -17.77 -12.23 -3.30
CA GLN A 134 -17.34 -12.34 -4.69
C GLN A 134 -18.44 -11.69 -5.53
N PRO A 135 -18.07 -10.90 -6.53
CA PRO A 135 -19.08 -10.40 -7.45
C PRO A 135 -19.85 -11.59 -7.98
N LYS A 136 -21.14 -11.59 -7.76
CA LYS A 136 -22.01 -12.63 -8.33
C LYS A 136 -21.75 -12.62 -9.82
N ALA A 137 -21.39 -13.78 -10.37
CA ALA A 137 -21.32 -13.92 -11.80
C ALA A 137 -22.65 -13.43 -12.38
N GLY A 138 -22.57 -12.47 -13.29
CA GLY A 138 -23.76 -11.98 -13.98
C GLY A 138 -24.49 -13.14 -14.65
N PRO A 139 -25.80 -13.00 -14.90
CA PRO A 139 -26.56 -14.04 -15.57
C PRO A 139 -25.88 -14.35 -16.91
N PRO A 140 -25.88 -15.64 -17.31
CA PRO A 140 -25.29 -16.00 -18.60
C PRO A 140 -25.96 -15.18 -19.70
N THR A 141 -25.13 -14.52 -20.49
CA THR A 141 -25.62 -13.81 -21.68
C THR A 141 -26.29 -14.84 -22.58
N ALA A 142 -27.54 -14.58 -22.94
CA ALA A 142 -28.23 -15.42 -23.89
C ALA A 142 -27.45 -15.46 -25.21
N PRO A 143 -27.33 -16.64 -25.87
CA PRO A 143 -26.67 -16.70 -27.16
C PRO A 143 -27.43 -15.80 -28.15
N SER A 144 -26.73 -14.88 -28.76
CA SER A 144 -27.26 -14.07 -29.84
C SER A 144 -27.63 -15.00 -31.01
N ARG A 145 -28.85 -14.91 -31.48
CA ARG A 145 -29.30 -15.56 -32.71
C ARG A 145 -28.70 -14.85 -33.90
#